data_b9473cdd35856d68c3d77743c3049b5c
#
_entry.id   b9473cdd35856d68c3d77743c3049b5c
#
_cell.length_a   1.000
_cell.length_b   1.000
_cell.length_c   1.000
_cell.angle_alpha   90.00
_cell.angle_beta   90.00
_cell.angle_gamma   90.00
#
_symmetry.space_group_name_H-M   'P 1'
#
loop_
_entity.id
_entity.type
_entity.pdbx_description
1 polymer ?
#
loop_
_entity_poly.entity_id
_entity_poly.type
_entity_poly.pdbx_seq_one_letter_code
_entity_poly.pdbx_strand_id
1 'polypeptide(L)'
;MVSSHKRELTLTAAGLALIAVSYGLARYAYGLFAPTLRAEFDLDGGTLGAIAAGSYVAYCLAVAASTAITARWGARAGALAAGTTATTGTALIAAAPSAALLTLGVVLAGASTGLASPSLADAVSRTVRVTRRDRAQTVVNAGTGLGVLVSGPVALLAVGDWRLAWWAFAATSALVTLWIARVVAPGGQAKPGDGLPVPLFPPATGRLLPAAAMLGLASAAIWTFGRDIAVGIGGLGETESTVVWIVLGASGLIGAFTAELTSRAGLRRTWSAGMVLFAVATALFALATRSLPALIVAAALFGAVYIGLTSVLILWGTRAYPASPAFGVGVAFLMLALGQAAGAPLIGFLGDVADLRVGFLAAAVMALLGVLFAPPEQTTTYNFGIRSLSRVSSVPPQRESRAGCA
;
A
#
# COMPACT_ATOMS: atom_id res chain seq x y z
N MET A 1 12.25 12.97 -29.21
CA MET A 1 11.62 11.70 -28.72
C MET A 1 12.48 10.98 -27.67
N VAL A 2 13.81 10.86 -27.84
CA VAL A 2 14.71 10.17 -26.87
C VAL A 2 14.77 10.85 -25.50
N SER A 3 14.72 12.19 -25.42
CA SER A 3 14.76 12.93 -24.15
C SER A 3 13.49 12.76 -23.30
N SER A 4 12.31 12.69 -23.94
CA SER A 4 11.02 12.46 -23.24
C SER A 4 10.96 11.08 -22.61
N HIS A 5 11.39 10.04 -23.32
CA HIS A 5 11.38 8.68 -22.81
C HIS A 5 12.34 8.48 -21.61
N LYS A 6 13.54 9.07 -21.69
CA LYS A 6 14.49 9.07 -20.57
C LYS A 6 13.88 9.74 -19.33
N ARG A 7 13.16 10.85 -19.49
CA ARG A 7 12.49 11.57 -18.39
C ARG A 7 11.40 10.72 -17.75
N GLU A 8 10.57 10.04 -18.55
CA GLU A 8 9.53 9.11 -18.06
C GLU A 8 10.15 7.98 -17.21
N LEU A 9 11.22 7.35 -17.72
CA LEU A 9 11.92 6.27 -17.01
C LEU A 9 12.57 6.76 -15.71
N THR A 10 13.24 7.91 -15.74
CA THR A 10 13.91 8.48 -14.57
C THR A 10 12.91 8.85 -13.49
N LEU A 11 11.74 9.42 -13.85
CA LEU A 11 10.67 9.70 -12.90
C LEU A 11 10.11 8.41 -12.29
N THR A 12 9.87 7.39 -13.10
CA THR A 12 9.35 6.09 -12.62
C THR A 12 10.33 5.44 -11.66
N ALA A 13 11.63 5.46 -11.96
CA ALA A 13 12.67 4.93 -11.09
C ALA A 13 12.81 5.71 -9.78
N ALA A 14 12.78 7.05 -9.84
CA ALA A 14 12.81 7.89 -8.64
C ALA A 14 11.55 7.71 -7.79
N GLY A 15 10.37 7.55 -8.43
CA GLY A 15 9.13 7.25 -7.74
C GLY A 15 9.14 5.88 -7.05
N LEU A 16 9.64 4.84 -7.73
CA LEU A 16 9.86 3.52 -7.13
C LEU A 16 10.78 3.62 -5.91
N ALA A 17 11.89 4.37 -6.01
CA ALA A 17 12.81 4.58 -4.89
C ALA A 17 12.14 5.33 -3.72
N LEU A 18 11.32 6.37 -4.00
CA LEU A 18 10.60 7.10 -2.95
C LEU A 18 9.58 6.19 -2.23
N ILE A 19 8.84 5.35 -2.96
CA ILE A 19 7.94 4.37 -2.34
C ILE A 19 8.75 3.33 -1.55
N ALA A 20 9.90 2.87 -2.05
CA ALA A 20 10.75 1.91 -1.34
C ALA A 20 11.23 2.47 0.01
N VAL A 21 11.72 3.70 0.05
CA VAL A 21 12.18 4.30 1.31
C VAL A 21 11.03 4.65 2.24
N SER A 22 9.90 5.15 1.74
CA SER A 22 8.76 5.53 2.57
C SER A 22 8.04 4.31 3.16
N TYR A 23 7.68 3.33 2.32
CA TYR A 23 6.94 2.15 2.79
C TYR A 23 7.85 1.09 3.39
N GLY A 24 8.94 0.72 2.70
CA GLY A 24 9.79 -0.38 3.11
C GLY A 24 10.71 -0.02 4.26
N LEU A 25 11.51 1.05 4.11
CA LEU A 25 12.54 1.40 5.08
C LEU A 25 12.00 2.24 6.24
N ALA A 26 11.11 3.20 5.98
CA ALA A 26 10.62 4.08 7.04
C ALA A 26 9.45 3.48 7.84
N ARG A 27 8.47 2.84 7.16
CA ARG A 27 7.25 2.36 7.82
C ARG A 27 7.34 0.89 8.24
N TYR A 28 7.53 -0.02 7.28
CA TYR A 28 7.44 -1.46 7.57
C TYR A 28 8.69 -2.03 8.27
N ALA A 29 9.86 -1.40 8.12
CA ALA A 29 11.04 -1.83 8.87
C ALA A 29 10.86 -1.75 10.40
N TYR A 30 9.87 -0.99 10.90
CA TYR A 30 9.51 -1.03 12.31
C TYR A 30 9.22 -2.46 12.80
N GLY A 31 8.44 -3.24 12.04
CA GLY A 31 8.17 -4.64 12.36
C GLY A 31 9.39 -5.56 12.23
N LEU A 32 10.34 -5.24 11.34
CA LEU A 32 11.62 -5.93 11.26
C LEU A 32 12.43 -5.77 12.55
N PHE A 33 12.42 -4.59 13.15
CA PHE A 33 13.15 -4.28 14.37
C PHE A 33 12.31 -4.43 15.66
N ALA A 34 11.06 -4.88 15.57
CA ALA A 34 10.15 -5.00 16.72
C ALA A 34 10.74 -5.76 17.91
N PRO A 35 11.38 -6.95 17.76
CA PRO A 35 11.97 -7.65 18.90
C PRO A 35 13.08 -6.83 19.57
N THR A 36 13.93 -6.20 18.78
CA THR A 36 15.05 -5.38 19.27
C THR A 36 14.58 -4.12 19.98
N LEU A 37 13.59 -3.41 19.39
CA LEU A 37 13.02 -2.21 19.98
C LEU A 37 12.25 -2.53 21.27
N ARG A 38 11.56 -3.67 21.30
CA ARG A 38 10.87 -4.17 22.48
C ARG A 38 11.84 -4.40 23.64
N ALA A 39 12.96 -5.06 23.37
CA ALA A 39 13.99 -5.32 24.38
C ALA A 39 14.73 -4.06 24.83
N GLU A 40 15.05 -3.13 23.90
CA GLU A 40 15.79 -1.89 24.19
C GLU A 40 15.01 -0.90 25.04
N PHE A 41 13.70 -0.79 24.79
CA PHE A 41 12.83 0.21 25.44
C PHE A 41 11.84 -0.40 26.44
N ASP A 42 11.97 -1.68 26.76
CA ASP A 42 11.08 -2.43 27.68
C ASP A 42 9.59 -2.26 27.31
N LEU A 43 9.25 -2.47 26.02
CA LEU A 43 7.91 -2.30 25.50
C LEU A 43 7.09 -3.58 25.65
N ASP A 44 5.88 -3.47 26.19
CA ASP A 44 4.87 -4.52 26.05
C ASP A 44 4.28 -4.58 24.63
N GLY A 45 3.53 -5.63 24.33
CA GLY A 45 2.95 -5.81 23.00
C GLY A 45 1.91 -4.75 22.67
N GLY A 46 1.13 -4.32 23.67
CA GLY A 46 0.14 -3.25 23.53
C GLY A 46 0.79 -1.92 23.16
N THR A 47 1.87 -1.54 23.82
CA THR A 47 2.64 -0.31 23.54
C THR A 47 3.30 -0.38 22.16
N LEU A 48 3.92 -1.52 21.81
CA LEU A 48 4.51 -1.74 20.49
C LEU A 48 3.44 -1.57 19.39
N GLY A 49 2.26 -2.14 19.58
CA GLY A 49 1.11 -1.99 18.69
C GLY A 49 0.56 -0.57 18.63
N ALA A 50 0.52 0.15 19.76
CA ALA A 50 0.07 1.54 19.82
C ALA A 50 1.03 2.48 19.05
N ILE A 51 2.33 2.28 19.14
CA ILE A 51 3.34 3.00 18.34
C ILE A 51 3.10 2.75 16.84
N ALA A 52 2.89 1.51 16.44
CA ALA A 52 2.55 1.16 15.06
C ALA A 52 1.23 1.83 14.62
N ALA A 53 0.19 1.83 15.47
CA ALA A 53 -1.07 2.50 15.21
C ALA A 53 -0.89 4.00 14.97
N GLY A 54 -0.03 4.66 15.74
CA GLY A 54 0.35 6.06 15.53
C GLY A 54 0.88 6.32 14.11
N SER A 55 1.71 5.42 13.58
CA SER A 55 2.21 5.46 12.20
C SER A 55 1.06 5.35 11.17
N TYR A 56 0.10 4.46 11.40
CA TYR A 56 -1.05 4.28 10.51
C TYR A 56 -2.01 5.47 10.53
N VAL A 57 -2.26 6.04 11.71
CA VAL A 57 -3.06 7.28 11.85
C VAL A 57 -2.35 8.45 11.16
N ALA A 58 -1.04 8.60 11.36
CA ALA A 58 -0.25 9.62 10.69
C ALA A 58 -0.31 9.49 9.16
N TYR A 59 -0.28 8.26 8.63
CA TYR A 59 -0.54 8.00 7.21
C TYR A 59 -1.89 8.57 6.76
N CYS A 60 -2.97 8.30 7.48
CA CYS A 60 -4.31 8.78 7.13
C CYS A 60 -4.36 10.32 7.08
N LEU A 61 -3.79 10.99 8.07
CA LEU A 61 -3.71 12.45 8.12
C LEU A 61 -2.83 13.01 6.99
N ALA A 62 -1.72 12.33 6.70
CA ALA A 62 -0.78 12.72 5.66
C ALA A 62 -1.37 12.57 4.25
N VAL A 63 -2.24 11.58 3.99
CA VAL A 63 -2.97 11.48 2.72
C VAL A 63 -3.84 12.72 2.50
N ALA A 64 -4.57 13.16 3.52
CA ALA A 64 -5.38 14.39 3.43
C ALA A 64 -4.50 15.63 3.22
N ALA A 65 -3.39 15.75 3.97
CA ALA A 65 -2.43 16.83 3.81
C ALA A 65 -1.77 16.83 2.42
N SER A 66 -1.47 15.64 1.87
CA SER A 66 -0.84 15.49 0.54
C SER A 66 -1.71 16.09 -0.56
N THR A 67 -3.02 15.90 -0.52
CA THR A 67 -3.94 16.49 -1.50
C THR A 67 -3.90 18.01 -1.46
N ALA A 68 -3.90 18.62 -0.28
CA ALA A 68 -3.81 20.07 -0.11
C ALA A 68 -2.44 20.62 -0.55
N ILE A 69 -1.34 19.93 -0.17
CA ILE A 69 0.03 20.29 -0.57
C ILE A 69 0.18 20.24 -2.09
N THR A 70 -0.28 19.14 -2.71
CA THR A 70 -0.16 18.94 -4.16
C THR A 70 -1.02 19.94 -4.93
N ALA A 71 -2.22 20.25 -4.45
CA ALA A 71 -3.09 21.26 -5.07
C ALA A 71 -2.46 22.67 -5.03
N ARG A 72 -1.83 23.04 -3.90
CA ARG A 72 -1.28 24.39 -3.70
C ARG A 72 0.13 24.57 -4.26
N TRP A 73 1.00 23.59 -4.08
CA TRP A 73 2.44 23.69 -4.37
C TRP A 73 2.95 22.67 -5.39
N GLY A 74 2.06 21.81 -5.93
CA GLY A 74 2.37 20.80 -6.95
C GLY A 74 2.97 19.51 -6.40
N ALA A 75 3.05 18.50 -7.28
CA ALA A 75 3.54 17.15 -6.97
C ALA A 75 4.95 17.12 -6.36
N ARG A 76 5.83 18.02 -6.80
CA ARG A 76 7.20 18.11 -6.27
C ARG A 76 7.21 18.41 -4.78
N ALA A 77 6.40 19.37 -4.34
CA ALA A 77 6.35 19.75 -2.93
C ALA A 77 5.88 18.58 -2.04
N GLY A 78 4.84 17.86 -2.46
CA GLY A 78 4.36 16.68 -1.76
C GLY A 78 5.38 15.53 -1.73
N ALA A 79 6.06 15.26 -2.86
CA ALA A 79 7.08 14.23 -2.92
C ALA A 79 8.34 14.58 -2.08
N LEU A 80 8.73 15.86 -2.03
CA LEU A 80 9.80 16.33 -1.15
C LEU A 80 9.38 16.26 0.32
N ALA A 81 8.16 16.63 0.66
CA ALA A 81 7.63 16.47 2.01
C ALA A 81 7.62 15.00 2.44
N ALA A 82 7.28 14.07 1.54
CA ALA A 82 7.38 12.63 1.80
C ALA A 82 8.81 12.19 2.10
N GLY A 83 9.75 12.56 1.26
CA GLY A 83 11.15 12.20 1.44
C GLY A 83 11.78 12.83 2.68
N THR A 84 11.47 14.09 2.99
CA THR A 84 11.97 14.76 4.20
C THR A 84 11.38 14.15 5.47
N THR A 85 10.09 13.82 5.50
CA THR A 85 9.47 13.12 6.64
C THR A 85 10.02 11.71 6.81
N ALA A 86 10.28 10.97 5.73
CA ALA A 86 10.96 9.67 5.80
C ALA A 86 12.36 9.80 6.39
N THR A 87 13.16 10.75 5.90
CA THR A 87 14.53 11.02 6.38
C THR A 87 14.53 11.42 7.85
N THR A 88 13.70 12.38 8.23
CA THR A 88 13.64 12.86 9.62
C THR A 88 13.11 11.78 10.56
N GLY A 89 12.05 11.06 10.17
CA GLY A 89 11.47 9.98 10.96
C GLY A 89 12.48 8.85 11.23
N THR A 90 13.18 8.38 10.19
CA THR A 90 14.19 7.32 10.34
C THR A 90 15.41 7.79 11.13
N ALA A 91 15.84 9.05 10.97
CA ALA A 91 16.91 9.63 11.77
C ALA A 91 16.53 9.77 13.26
N LEU A 92 15.29 10.17 13.56
CA LEU A 92 14.79 10.23 14.93
C LEU A 92 14.73 8.84 15.58
N ILE A 93 14.32 7.81 14.82
CA ILE A 93 14.35 6.42 15.31
C ILE A 93 15.81 6.02 15.63
N ALA A 94 16.75 6.27 14.70
CA ALA A 94 18.15 5.95 14.90
C ALA A 94 18.76 6.63 16.14
N ALA A 95 18.38 7.89 16.39
CA ALA A 95 18.87 8.71 17.51
C ALA A 95 18.06 8.52 18.80
N ALA A 96 17.01 7.67 18.84
CA ALA A 96 16.08 7.62 19.95
C ALA A 96 16.75 7.11 21.25
N PRO A 97 16.80 7.92 22.32
CA PRO A 97 17.24 7.48 23.66
C PRO A 97 16.06 7.02 24.52
N SER A 98 14.83 7.16 24.05
CA SER A 98 13.60 6.85 24.80
C SER A 98 12.47 6.40 23.88
N ALA A 99 11.50 5.66 24.44
CA ALA A 99 10.29 5.23 23.74
C ALA A 99 9.48 6.43 23.18
N ALA A 100 9.50 7.57 23.84
CA ALA A 100 8.80 8.77 23.38
C ALA A 100 9.39 9.32 22.06
N LEU A 101 10.73 9.42 21.96
CA LEU A 101 11.39 9.86 20.72
C LEU A 101 11.29 8.80 19.63
N LEU A 102 11.37 7.53 19.97
CA LEU A 102 11.08 6.41 19.07
C LEU A 102 9.67 6.57 18.46
N THR A 103 8.67 6.78 19.31
CA THR A 103 7.27 6.97 18.88
C THR A 103 7.14 8.14 17.90
N LEU A 104 7.73 9.29 18.22
CA LEU A 104 7.72 10.45 17.33
C LEU A 104 8.37 10.11 15.98
N GLY A 105 9.51 9.42 15.99
CA GLY A 105 10.19 8.98 14.77
C GLY A 105 9.32 8.05 13.92
N VAL A 106 8.69 7.05 14.54
CA VAL A 106 7.80 6.07 13.86
C VAL A 106 6.55 6.74 13.28
N VAL A 107 5.96 7.68 14.01
CA VAL A 107 4.79 8.46 13.54
C VAL A 107 5.17 9.32 12.32
N LEU A 108 6.29 10.04 12.37
CA LEU A 108 6.78 10.82 11.23
C LEU A 108 7.14 9.94 10.04
N ALA A 109 7.83 8.82 10.28
CA ALA A 109 8.16 7.86 9.25
C ALA A 109 6.90 7.31 8.55
N GLY A 110 5.85 7.02 9.32
CA GLY A 110 4.55 6.59 8.79
C GLY A 110 3.85 7.65 7.95
N ALA A 111 3.92 8.92 8.34
CA ALA A 111 3.35 10.03 7.57
C ALA A 111 3.95 10.14 6.16
N SER A 112 5.22 9.79 5.98
CA SER A 112 5.91 9.83 4.68
C SER A 112 5.17 9.06 3.59
N THR A 113 4.58 7.91 3.94
CA THR A 113 3.86 7.05 2.99
C THR A 113 2.57 7.70 2.49
N GLY A 114 1.86 8.40 3.36
CA GLY A 114 0.64 9.14 3.00
C GLY A 114 0.92 10.34 2.10
N LEU A 115 2.10 10.97 2.24
CA LEU A 115 2.54 12.06 1.38
C LEU A 115 3.04 11.56 0.02
N ALA A 116 3.71 10.40 -0.03
CA ALA A 116 4.38 9.90 -1.23
C ALA A 116 3.40 9.50 -2.33
N SER A 117 2.42 8.66 -2.01
CA SER A 117 1.57 8.01 -3.02
C SER A 117 0.73 9.00 -3.86
N PRO A 118 -0.02 9.95 -3.26
CA PRO A 118 -0.80 10.90 -4.06
C PRO A 118 0.09 11.84 -4.90
N SER A 119 1.21 12.28 -4.32
CA SER A 119 2.15 13.19 -5.00
C SER A 119 2.81 12.51 -6.21
N LEU A 120 3.20 11.24 -6.09
CA LEU A 120 3.77 10.48 -7.21
C LEU A 120 2.72 10.16 -8.27
N ALA A 121 1.48 9.87 -7.89
CA ALA A 121 0.40 9.65 -8.83
C ALA A 121 0.16 10.91 -9.69
N ASP A 122 0.16 12.11 -9.09
CA ASP A 122 0.07 13.38 -9.82
C ASP A 122 1.30 13.62 -10.72
N ALA A 123 2.52 13.37 -10.23
CA ALA A 123 3.75 13.50 -11.03
C ALA A 123 3.74 12.58 -12.26
N VAL A 124 3.32 11.31 -12.08
CA VAL A 124 3.20 10.33 -13.17
C VAL A 124 2.13 10.78 -14.17
N SER A 125 0.97 11.24 -13.70
CA SER A 125 -0.12 11.69 -14.57
C SER A 125 0.26 12.87 -15.48
N ARG A 126 1.16 13.75 -15.01
CA ARG A 126 1.62 14.93 -15.74
C ARG A 126 2.80 14.65 -16.67
N THR A 127 3.65 13.70 -16.34
CA THR A 127 4.94 13.49 -17.02
C THR A 127 4.91 12.30 -17.98
N VAL A 128 4.17 11.23 -17.60
CA VAL A 128 4.15 9.97 -18.34
C VAL A 128 2.97 9.97 -19.34
N ARG A 129 3.24 9.50 -20.56
CA ARG A 129 2.22 9.36 -21.62
C ARG A 129 1.08 8.46 -21.15
N VAL A 130 -0.16 8.80 -21.51
CA VAL A 130 -1.40 8.12 -21.09
C VAL A 130 -1.30 6.59 -21.26
N THR A 131 -0.77 6.10 -22.38
CA THR A 131 -0.62 4.69 -22.70
C THR A 131 0.36 3.93 -21.80
N ARG A 132 1.16 4.61 -20.97
CA ARG A 132 2.19 4.02 -20.09
C ARG A 132 1.98 4.33 -18.61
N ARG A 133 0.97 5.14 -18.26
CA ARG A 133 0.73 5.59 -16.86
C ARG A 133 0.50 4.42 -15.93
N ASP A 134 -0.36 3.48 -16.31
CA ASP A 134 -0.71 2.32 -15.49
C ASP A 134 0.54 1.46 -15.20
N ARG A 135 1.36 1.24 -16.24
CA ARG A 135 2.62 0.50 -16.08
C ARG A 135 3.61 1.26 -15.17
N ALA A 136 3.74 2.56 -15.35
CA ALA A 136 4.62 3.37 -14.51
C ALA A 136 4.16 3.35 -13.04
N GLN A 137 2.85 3.48 -12.79
CA GLN A 137 2.27 3.42 -11.45
C GLN A 137 2.47 2.04 -10.81
N THR A 138 2.31 0.95 -11.56
CA THR A 138 2.59 -0.40 -11.08
C THR A 138 4.05 -0.56 -10.68
N VAL A 139 4.99 -0.06 -11.48
CA VAL A 139 6.43 -0.09 -11.16
C VAL A 139 6.72 0.74 -9.91
N VAL A 140 6.16 1.95 -9.81
CA VAL A 140 6.29 2.81 -8.62
C VAL A 140 5.81 2.08 -7.36
N ASN A 141 4.63 1.45 -7.40
CA ASN A 141 4.06 0.73 -6.26
C ASN A 141 4.86 -0.53 -5.87
N ALA A 142 5.55 -1.18 -6.81
CA ALA A 142 6.44 -2.30 -6.53
C ALA A 142 7.61 -1.90 -5.60
N GLY A 143 7.88 -0.60 -5.47
CA GLY A 143 8.82 -0.05 -4.49
C GLY A 143 8.55 -0.53 -3.06
N THR A 144 7.29 -0.76 -2.67
CA THR A 144 6.96 -1.30 -1.32
C THR A 144 7.67 -2.62 -1.06
N GLY A 145 7.52 -3.61 -1.94
CA GLY A 145 8.17 -4.91 -1.82
C GLY A 145 9.70 -4.81 -1.90
N LEU A 146 10.21 -3.94 -2.81
CA LEU A 146 11.65 -3.69 -2.92
C LEU A 146 12.24 -3.10 -1.63
N GLY A 147 11.57 -2.13 -1.01
CA GLY A 147 12.04 -1.54 0.23
C GLY A 147 12.06 -2.53 1.39
N VAL A 148 11.02 -3.36 1.53
CA VAL A 148 10.98 -4.45 2.51
C VAL A 148 12.08 -5.47 2.25
N LEU A 149 12.28 -5.86 1.00
CA LEU A 149 13.37 -6.76 0.59
C LEU A 149 14.74 -6.20 0.98
N VAL A 150 15.00 -4.92 0.72
CA VAL A 150 16.29 -4.26 0.98
C VAL A 150 16.52 -4.03 2.48
N SER A 151 15.46 -3.81 3.27
CA SER A 151 15.59 -3.57 4.72
C SER A 151 16.25 -4.73 5.45
N GLY A 152 15.99 -5.97 5.03
CA GLY A 152 16.56 -7.16 5.66
C GLY A 152 18.09 -7.27 5.53
N PRO A 153 18.68 -7.24 4.33
CA PRO A 153 20.13 -7.23 4.15
C PRO A 153 20.82 -6.07 4.90
N VAL A 154 20.23 -4.87 4.94
CA VAL A 154 20.79 -3.75 5.71
C VAL A 154 20.77 -4.06 7.21
N ALA A 155 19.70 -4.67 7.73
CA ALA A 155 19.65 -5.12 9.13
C ALA A 155 20.72 -6.18 9.42
N LEU A 156 20.93 -7.14 8.51
CA LEU A 156 21.97 -8.17 8.65
C LEU A 156 23.40 -7.59 8.62
N LEU A 157 23.65 -6.55 7.85
CA LEU A 157 24.95 -5.88 7.80
C LEU A 157 25.22 -5.02 9.04
N ALA A 158 24.16 -4.57 9.72
CA ALA A 158 24.24 -3.78 10.95
C ALA A 158 24.17 -4.64 12.22
N VAL A 159 24.71 -5.86 12.16
CA VAL A 159 24.68 -6.84 13.28
C VAL A 159 25.14 -6.19 14.58
N GLY A 160 24.28 -6.29 15.60
CA GLY A 160 24.56 -5.78 16.96
C GLY A 160 24.30 -4.26 17.15
N ASP A 161 24.10 -3.50 16.10
CA ASP A 161 23.76 -2.07 16.18
C ASP A 161 22.57 -1.71 15.28
N TRP A 162 21.36 -1.88 15.80
CA TRP A 162 20.15 -1.55 15.09
C TRP A 162 20.06 -0.05 14.69
N ARG A 163 20.72 0.84 15.44
CA ARG A 163 20.78 2.27 15.14
C ARG A 163 21.53 2.54 13.85
N LEU A 164 22.59 1.79 13.58
CA LEU A 164 23.35 1.89 12.31
C LEU A 164 22.45 1.58 11.10
N ALA A 165 21.59 0.56 11.19
CA ALA A 165 20.62 0.27 10.12
C ALA A 165 19.66 1.46 9.89
N TRP A 166 19.14 2.05 10.96
CA TRP A 166 18.23 3.19 10.84
C TRP A 166 18.94 4.46 10.34
N TRP A 167 20.21 4.68 10.67
CA TRP A 167 21.02 5.73 10.04
C TRP A 167 21.24 5.47 8.55
N ALA A 168 21.46 4.22 8.13
CA ALA A 168 21.54 3.86 6.72
C ALA A 168 20.22 4.11 5.99
N PHE A 169 19.06 3.82 6.62
CA PHE A 169 17.74 4.15 6.08
C PHE A 169 17.55 5.66 5.96
N ALA A 170 17.98 6.45 6.95
CA ALA A 170 17.91 7.91 6.89
C ALA A 170 18.79 8.48 5.76
N ALA A 171 20.01 8.02 5.62
CA ALA A 171 20.91 8.43 4.54
C ALA A 171 20.33 8.08 3.16
N THR A 172 19.81 6.85 3.00
CA THR A 172 19.16 6.41 1.76
C THR A 172 17.95 7.26 1.44
N SER A 173 17.09 7.56 2.44
CA SER A 173 15.93 8.43 2.28
C SER A 173 16.31 9.85 1.89
N ALA A 174 17.38 10.40 2.45
CA ALA A 174 17.92 11.71 2.08
C ALA A 174 18.43 11.73 0.62
N LEU A 175 19.18 10.72 0.21
CA LEU A 175 19.68 10.61 -1.18
C LEU A 175 18.53 10.50 -2.18
N VAL A 176 17.51 9.69 -1.87
CA VAL A 176 16.31 9.58 -2.72
C VAL A 176 15.55 10.91 -2.75
N THR A 177 15.45 11.63 -1.64
CA THR A 177 14.82 12.95 -1.59
C THR A 177 15.54 13.96 -2.47
N LEU A 178 16.87 13.97 -2.45
CA LEU A 178 17.69 14.79 -3.35
C LEU A 178 17.51 14.39 -4.82
N TRP A 179 17.35 13.11 -5.10
CA TRP A 179 17.05 12.64 -6.45
C TRP A 179 15.68 13.10 -6.93
N ILE A 180 14.64 12.96 -6.10
CA ILE A 180 13.29 13.49 -6.36
C ILE A 180 13.33 15.01 -6.63
N ALA A 181 14.10 15.76 -5.86
CA ALA A 181 14.27 17.21 -6.04
C ALA A 181 14.80 17.58 -7.43
N ARG A 182 15.59 16.71 -8.06
CA ARG A 182 16.14 16.92 -9.40
C ARG A 182 15.25 16.43 -10.53
N VAL A 183 14.44 15.39 -10.26
CA VAL A 183 13.66 14.69 -11.30
C VAL A 183 12.24 15.24 -11.44
N VAL A 184 11.58 15.52 -10.32
CA VAL A 184 10.21 16.05 -10.35
C VAL A 184 10.27 17.56 -10.62
N ALA A 185 9.66 17.98 -11.74
CA ALA A 185 9.68 19.38 -12.14
C ALA A 185 8.96 20.27 -11.09
N PRO A 186 9.50 21.47 -10.81
CA PRO A 186 8.78 22.45 -10.02
C PRO A 186 7.57 22.98 -10.79
N GLY A 187 6.51 23.27 -10.07
CA GLY A 187 5.33 23.96 -10.60
C GLY A 187 4.26 23.05 -11.21
N GLY A 188 3.13 23.63 -11.39
CA GLY A 188 1.88 23.00 -11.80
C GLY A 188 0.95 22.82 -10.61
N GLN A 189 0.19 23.89 -10.30
CA GLN A 189 -0.98 23.73 -9.44
C GLN A 189 -1.83 22.62 -10.04
N ALA A 190 -2.29 21.70 -9.21
CA ALA A 190 -3.33 20.77 -9.66
C ALA A 190 -4.48 21.63 -10.19
N LYS A 191 -5.02 21.27 -11.35
CA LYS A 191 -6.33 21.78 -11.72
C LYS A 191 -7.21 21.48 -10.52
N PRO A 192 -8.04 22.44 -10.05
CA PRO A 192 -9.04 22.12 -9.04
C PRO A 192 -9.72 20.85 -9.54
N GLY A 193 -9.52 19.74 -8.85
CA GLY A 193 -10.17 18.49 -9.19
C GLY A 193 -11.67 18.71 -9.13
N ASP A 194 -12.41 17.98 -9.92
CA ASP A 194 -13.84 17.86 -9.73
C ASP A 194 -14.08 17.67 -8.23
N GLY A 195 -15.01 18.41 -7.65
CA GLY A 195 -15.29 18.38 -6.21
C GLY A 195 -15.51 16.96 -5.69
N LEU A 196 -15.62 16.80 -4.39
CA LEU A 196 -15.89 15.49 -3.78
C LEU A 196 -17.04 14.79 -4.55
N PRO A 197 -16.91 13.49 -4.84
CA PRO A 197 -17.95 12.77 -5.59
C PRO A 197 -19.28 12.81 -4.82
N VAL A 198 -20.37 12.98 -5.55
CA VAL A 198 -21.73 12.95 -5.00
C VAL A 198 -22.47 11.76 -5.61
N PRO A 199 -22.97 10.81 -4.80
CA PRO A 199 -22.82 10.70 -3.34
C PRO A 199 -21.41 10.35 -2.90
N LEU A 200 -20.97 10.82 -1.73
CA LEU A 200 -19.66 10.55 -1.16
C LEU A 200 -19.43 9.04 -0.92
N PHE A 201 -20.50 8.31 -0.57
CA PHE A 201 -20.49 6.86 -0.37
C PHE A 201 -21.58 6.20 -1.26
N PRO A 202 -21.27 5.88 -2.51
CA PRO A 202 -22.17 5.13 -3.38
C PRO A 202 -22.44 3.72 -2.82
N PRO A 203 -23.57 3.06 -3.14
CA PRO A 203 -23.89 1.71 -2.62
C PRO A 203 -22.81 0.67 -2.85
N ALA A 204 -22.01 0.82 -3.92
CA ALA A 204 -20.89 -0.06 -4.23
C ALA A 204 -19.79 -0.06 -3.16
N THR A 205 -19.72 0.95 -2.30
CA THR A 205 -18.72 1.06 -1.22
C THR A 205 -19.09 0.27 0.03
N GLY A 206 -20.35 -0.11 0.20
CA GLY A 206 -20.84 -0.80 1.40
C GLY A 206 -20.08 -2.11 1.71
N ARG A 207 -19.49 -2.75 0.71
CA ARG A 207 -18.63 -3.93 0.88
C ARG A 207 -17.14 -3.59 0.79
N LEU A 208 -16.76 -2.60 -0.02
CA LEU A 208 -15.36 -2.19 -0.21
C LEU A 208 -14.72 -1.71 1.10
N LEU A 209 -15.42 -0.86 1.85
CA LEU A 209 -14.86 -0.24 3.05
C LEU A 209 -14.61 -1.28 4.16
N PRO A 210 -15.58 -2.13 4.56
CA PRO A 210 -15.30 -3.14 5.57
C PRO A 210 -14.33 -4.21 5.08
N ALA A 211 -14.32 -4.57 3.79
CA ALA A 211 -13.34 -5.48 3.21
C ALA A 211 -11.90 -4.94 3.39
N ALA A 212 -11.68 -3.67 3.04
CA ALA A 212 -10.38 -3.00 3.20
C ALA A 212 -9.98 -2.91 4.68
N ALA A 213 -10.93 -2.58 5.57
CA ALA A 213 -10.68 -2.53 7.02
C ALA A 213 -10.30 -3.91 7.58
N MET A 214 -10.96 -4.99 7.17
CA MET A 214 -10.64 -6.36 7.60
C MET A 214 -9.24 -6.79 7.13
N LEU A 215 -8.89 -6.51 5.87
CA LEU A 215 -7.54 -6.76 5.37
C LEU A 215 -6.51 -5.96 6.17
N GLY A 216 -6.79 -4.69 6.46
CA GLY A 216 -5.93 -3.83 7.27
C GLY A 216 -5.72 -4.42 8.66
N LEU A 217 -6.80 -4.69 9.39
CA LEU A 217 -6.78 -5.22 10.75
C LEU A 217 -5.97 -6.53 10.82
N ALA A 218 -6.26 -7.47 9.93
CA ALA A 218 -5.56 -8.74 9.90
C ALA A 218 -4.08 -8.59 9.52
N SER A 219 -3.74 -7.68 8.61
CA SER A 219 -2.35 -7.48 8.15
C SER A 219 -1.43 -6.89 9.24
N ALA A 220 -2.00 -6.20 10.23
CA ALA A 220 -1.22 -5.63 11.32
C ALA A 220 -0.44 -6.68 12.11
N ALA A 221 -0.93 -7.93 12.20
CA ALA A 221 -0.25 -9.03 12.86
C ALA A 221 1.16 -9.23 12.32
N ILE A 222 1.29 -9.47 11.03
CA ILE A 222 2.58 -9.79 10.40
C ILE A 222 3.42 -8.55 10.22
N TRP A 223 2.82 -7.42 9.80
CA TRP A 223 3.58 -6.19 9.60
C TRP A 223 4.17 -5.61 10.89
N THR A 224 3.54 -5.82 12.05
CA THR A 224 4.01 -5.28 13.33
C THR A 224 4.74 -6.34 14.15
N PHE A 225 4.21 -7.55 14.22
CA PHE A 225 4.65 -8.60 15.15
C PHE A 225 5.22 -9.84 14.46
N GLY A 226 5.33 -9.86 13.11
CA GLY A 226 5.75 -11.07 12.38
C GLY A 226 7.14 -11.57 12.77
N ARG A 227 8.08 -10.65 12.99
CA ARG A 227 9.40 -11.03 13.50
C ARG A 227 9.40 -11.28 15.03
N ASP A 228 8.60 -10.53 15.78
CA ASP A 228 8.49 -10.67 17.24
C ASP A 228 7.99 -12.06 17.63
N ILE A 229 6.96 -12.60 16.95
CA ILE A 229 6.48 -13.97 17.19
C ILE A 229 7.51 -15.03 16.79
N ALA A 230 8.24 -14.81 15.69
CA ALA A 230 9.26 -15.75 15.22
C ALA A 230 10.46 -15.83 16.17
N VAL A 231 10.88 -14.72 16.74
CA VAL A 231 12.00 -14.66 17.70
C VAL A 231 11.52 -15.04 19.10
N GLY A 232 10.49 -14.36 19.63
CA GLY A 232 10.07 -14.49 21.03
C GLY A 232 9.46 -15.84 21.35
N ILE A 233 8.58 -16.36 20.50
CA ILE A 233 7.89 -17.66 20.70
C ILE A 233 8.57 -18.77 19.90
N GLY A 234 9.01 -18.46 18.67
CA GLY A 234 9.64 -19.43 17.80
C GLY A 234 11.07 -19.78 18.18
N GLY A 235 11.76 -18.88 18.87
CA GLY A 235 13.17 -19.03 19.25
C GLY A 235 14.12 -18.93 18.04
N LEU A 236 13.68 -18.33 16.93
CA LEU A 236 14.52 -18.13 15.75
C LEU A 236 15.62 -17.10 16.05
N GLY A 237 16.81 -17.38 15.54
CA GLY A 237 17.91 -16.44 15.58
C GLY A 237 17.66 -15.18 14.73
N GLU A 238 18.51 -14.19 14.92
CA GLU A 238 18.41 -12.92 14.22
C GLU A 238 18.48 -13.08 12.70
N THR A 239 19.42 -13.88 12.21
CA THR A 239 19.58 -14.15 10.78
C THR A 239 18.37 -14.89 10.20
N GLU A 240 17.89 -15.94 10.86
CA GLU A 240 16.77 -16.75 10.39
C GLU A 240 15.49 -15.92 10.28
N SER A 241 15.18 -15.16 11.35
CA SER A 241 13.98 -14.29 11.38
C SER A 241 14.07 -13.16 10.37
N THR A 242 15.27 -12.65 10.08
CA THR A 242 15.48 -11.64 9.03
C THR A 242 15.34 -12.24 7.62
N VAL A 243 15.77 -13.50 7.41
CA VAL A 243 15.53 -14.20 6.14
C VAL A 243 14.04 -14.35 5.86
N VAL A 244 13.23 -14.70 6.88
CA VAL A 244 11.76 -14.74 6.77
C VAL A 244 11.22 -13.38 6.28
N TRP A 245 11.74 -12.27 6.82
CA TRP A 245 11.36 -10.91 6.39
C TRP A 245 11.78 -10.60 4.94
N ILE A 246 12.99 -10.97 4.54
CA ILE A 246 13.48 -10.82 3.16
C ILE A 246 12.57 -11.55 2.18
N VAL A 247 12.20 -12.81 2.50
CA VAL A 247 11.29 -13.62 1.67
C VAL A 247 9.92 -12.96 1.54
N LEU A 248 9.39 -12.39 2.63
CA LEU A 248 8.14 -11.63 2.62
C LEU A 248 8.21 -10.45 1.62
N GLY A 249 9.29 -9.68 1.66
CA GLY A 249 9.50 -8.56 0.73
C GLY A 249 9.65 -9.02 -0.72
N ALA A 250 10.47 -10.03 -0.96
CA ALA A 250 10.73 -10.58 -2.30
C ALA A 250 9.46 -11.13 -2.95
N SER A 251 8.65 -11.89 -2.21
CA SER A 251 7.41 -12.48 -2.72
C SER A 251 6.32 -11.43 -2.95
N GLY A 252 6.37 -10.29 -2.27
CA GLY A 252 5.51 -9.15 -2.55
C GLY A 252 5.63 -8.65 -4.00
N LEU A 253 6.79 -8.79 -4.64
CA LEU A 253 6.98 -8.43 -6.05
C LEU A 253 6.15 -9.32 -6.98
N ILE A 254 5.90 -10.58 -6.60
CA ILE A 254 5.06 -11.53 -7.36
C ILE A 254 3.59 -11.10 -7.30
N GLY A 255 3.16 -10.49 -6.20
CA GLY A 255 1.80 -9.99 -6.03
C GLY A 255 1.35 -8.98 -7.10
N ALA A 256 2.29 -8.31 -7.78
CA ALA A 256 2.00 -7.41 -8.90
C ALA A 256 1.30 -8.11 -10.08
N PHE A 257 1.45 -9.44 -10.25
CA PHE A 257 0.78 -10.23 -11.29
C PHE A 257 -0.69 -10.54 -10.99
N THR A 258 -1.20 -10.19 -9.80
CA THR A 258 -2.59 -10.46 -9.41
C THR A 258 -3.62 -9.74 -10.31
N ALA A 259 -3.24 -8.63 -10.96
CA ALA A 259 -4.11 -7.93 -11.90
C ALA A 259 -4.52 -8.85 -13.06
N GLU A 260 -3.57 -9.64 -13.61
CA GLU A 260 -3.84 -10.61 -14.66
C GLU A 260 -4.73 -11.76 -14.15
N LEU A 261 -4.47 -12.26 -12.94
CA LEU A 261 -5.32 -13.28 -12.31
C LEU A 261 -6.75 -12.75 -12.11
N THR A 262 -6.90 -11.50 -11.68
CA THR A 262 -8.20 -10.86 -11.47
C THR A 262 -8.98 -10.69 -12.77
N SER A 263 -8.29 -10.43 -13.88
CA SER A 263 -8.93 -10.33 -15.21
C SER A 263 -9.52 -11.64 -15.67
N ARG A 264 -8.91 -12.78 -15.30
CA ARG A 264 -9.33 -14.13 -15.68
C ARG A 264 -10.35 -14.74 -14.70
N ALA A 265 -10.08 -14.66 -13.40
CA ALA A 265 -10.90 -15.32 -12.38
C ALA A 265 -12.08 -14.45 -11.87
N GLY A 266 -12.02 -13.14 -12.13
CA GLY A 266 -12.97 -12.15 -11.62
C GLY A 266 -12.63 -11.66 -10.23
N LEU A 267 -13.12 -10.45 -9.93
CA LEU A 267 -12.77 -9.70 -8.71
C LEU A 267 -13.16 -10.45 -7.43
N ARG A 268 -14.38 -11.03 -7.40
CA ARG A 268 -14.92 -11.75 -6.24
C ARG A 268 -14.09 -12.98 -5.88
N ARG A 269 -13.79 -13.82 -6.86
CA ARG A 269 -13.02 -15.05 -6.62
C ARG A 269 -11.60 -14.74 -6.20
N THR A 270 -10.96 -13.76 -6.83
CA THR A 270 -9.60 -13.34 -6.48
C THR A 270 -9.54 -12.77 -5.06
N TRP A 271 -10.52 -11.95 -4.66
CA TRP A 271 -10.62 -11.45 -3.30
C TRP A 271 -10.80 -12.58 -2.30
N SER A 272 -11.82 -13.44 -2.49
CA SER A 272 -12.14 -14.50 -1.53
C SER A 272 -11.01 -15.51 -1.37
N ALA A 273 -10.42 -15.97 -2.47
CA ALA A 273 -9.27 -16.87 -2.44
C ALA A 273 -8.06 -16.19 -1.77
N GLY A 274 -7.81 -14.92 -2.10
CA GLY A 274 -6.75 -14.13 -1.48
C GLY A 274 -6.93 -14.02 0.03
N MET A 275 -8.12 -13.68 0.54
CA MET A 275 -8.38 -13.58 1.98
C MET A 275 -8.23 -14.91 2.71
N VAL A 276 -8.64 -16.04 2.09
CA VAL A 276 -8.41 -17.39 2.66
C VAL A 276 -6.91 -17.70 2.71
N LEU A 277 -6.18 -17.48 1.63
CA LEU A 277 -4.73 -17.71 1.61
C LEU A 277 -4.00 -16.80 2.60
N PHE A 278 -4.47 -15.56 2.75
CA PHE A 278 -3.96 -14.62 3.73
C PHE A 278 -4.19 -15.12 5.17
N ALA A 279 -5.39 -15.65 5.47
CA ALA A 279 -5.70 -16.26 6.76
C ALA A 279 -4.81 -17.48 7.04
N VAL A 280 -4.58 -18.34 6.04
CA VAL A 280 -3.67 -19.48 6.15
C VAL A 280 -2.25 -19.01 6.45
N ALA A 281 -1.74 -18.02 5.73
CA ALA A 281 -0.41 -17.45 5.98
C ALA A 281 -0.27 -16.94 7.42
N THR A 282 -1.29 -16.17 7.90
CA THR A 282 -1.29 -15.60 9.25
C THR A 282 -1.41 -16.70 10.33
N ALA A 283 -2.23 -17.72 10.10
CA ALA A 283 -2.33 -18.87 11.00
C ALA A 283 -1.04 -19.70 11.07
N LEU A 284 -0.33 -19.87 9.96
CA LEU A 284 0.97 -20.55 9.93
C LEU A 284 2.01 -19.84 10.80
N PHE A 285 2.02 -18.50 10.82
CA PHE A 285 2.87 -17.76 11.76
C PHE A 285 2.56 -18.10 13.22
N ALA A 286 1.30 -18.34 13.58
CA ALA A 286 0.91 -18.71 14.93
C ALA A 286 1.24 -20.18 15.28
N LEU A 287 0.96 -21.09 14.35
CA LEU A 287 0.95 -22.54 14.62
C LEU A 287 2.31 -23.20 14.38
N ALA A 288 3.14 -22.62 13.52
CA ALA A 288 4.40 -23.20 13.08
C ALA A 288 5.61 -22.32 13.43
N THR A 289 5.54 -21.54 14.51
CA THR A 289 6.55 -20.57 14.94
C THR A 289 7.97 -21.12 15.03
N ARG A 290 8.13 -22.41 15.40
CA ARG A 290 9.43 -23.08 15.56
C ARG A 290 9.97 -23.71 14.28
N SER A 291 9.23 -23.65 13.19
CA SER A 291 9.62 -24.25 11.90
C SER A 291 10.03 -23.17 10.92
N LEU A 292 11.33 -22.96 10.74
CA LEU A 292 11.84 -22.01 9.75
C LEU A 292 11.27 -22.24 8.34
N PRO A 293 11.22 -23.49 7.79
CA PRO A 293 10.61 -23.73 6.48
C PRO A 293 9.14 -23.31 6.42
N ALA A 294 8.35 -23.58 7.45
CA ALA A 294 6.94 -23.18 7.49
C ALA A 294 6.78 -21.65 7.56
N LEU A 295 7.61 -20.97 8.34
CA LEU A 295 7.61 -19.49 8.38
C LEU A 295 8.05 -18.87 7.05
N ILE A 296 9.01 -19.46 6.36
CA ILE A 296 9.39 -19.03 4.99
C ILE A 296 8.20 -19.16 4.04
N VAL A 297 7.48 -20.29 4.05
CA VAL A 297 6.27 -20.48 3.23
C VAL A 297 5.19 -19.49 3.61
N ALA A 298 4.96 -19.28 4.91
CA ALA A 298 3.98 -18.31 5.40
C ALA A 298 4.32 -16.88 4.97
N ALA A 299 5.59 -16.48 5.07
CA ALA A 299 6.07 -15.16 4.66
C ALA A 299 5.95 -14.95 3.15
N ALA A 300 6.31 -15.97 2.35
CA ALA A 300 6.16 -15.93 0.90
C ALA A 300 4.69 -15.80 0.50
N LEU A 301 3.82 -16.58 1.13
CA LEU A 301 2.38 -16.53 0.87
C LEU A 301 1.81 -15.17 1.29
N PHE A 302 2.16 -14.68 2.48
CA PHE A 302 1.69 -13.37 2.96
C PHE A 302 2.12 -12.25 2.03
N GLY A 303 3.40 -12.15 1.67
CA GLY A 303 3.93 -11.09 0.84
C GLY A 303 3.24 -11.03 -0.53
N ALA A 304 3.14 -12.17 -1.23
CA ALA A 304 2.48 -12.25 -2.52
C ALA A 304 0.99 -11.91 -2.44
N VAL A 305 0.29 -12.49 -1.46
CA VAL A 305 -1.17 -12.33 -1.33
C VAL A 305 -1.54 -10.93 -0.85
N TYR A 306 -0.78 -10.34 0.10
CA TYR A 306 -1.06 -8.98 0.59
C TYR A 306 -0.96 -7.94 -0.54
N ILE A 307 0.13 -7.95 -1.30
CA ILE A 307 0.29 -7.04 -2.45
C ILE A 307 -0.77 -7.34 -3.51
N GLY A 308 -1.10 -8.61 -3.73
CA GLY A 308 -2.19 -9.00 -4.61
C GLY A 308 -3.55 -8.43 -4.17
N LEU A 309 -3.91 -8.55 -2.90
CA LEU A 309 -5.16 -8.02 -2.36
C LEU A 309 -5.21 -6.49 -2.40
N THR A 310 -4.09 -5.79 -2.17
CA THR A 310 -4.04 -4.33 -2.36
C THR A 310 -4.27 -3.95 -3.81
N SER A 311 -3.79 -4.73 -4.78
CA SER A 311 -4.08 -4.53 -6.21
C SER A 311 -5.56 -4.76 -6.53
N VAL A 312 -6.20 -5.75 -5.88
CA VAL A 312 -7.67 -5.96 -5.97
C VAL A 312 -8.42 -4.76 -5.40
N LEU A 313 -8.00 -4.19 -4.26
CA LEU A 313 -8.61 -2.98 -3.69
C LEU A 313 -8.51 -1.77 -4.62
N ILE A 314 -7.38 -1.59 -5.32
CA ILE A 314 -7.22 -0.54 -6.33
C ILE A 314 -8.25 -0.72 -7.42
N LEU A 315 -8.34 -1.90 -8.02
CA LEU A 315 -9.28 -2.19 -9.10
C LEU A 315 -10.74 -2.05 -8.64
N TRP A 316 -11.04 -2.50 -7.42
CA TRP A 316 -12.39 -2.37 -6.86
C TRP A 316 -12.74 -0.92 -6.57
N GLY A 317 -11.84 -0.15 -5.96
CA GLY A 317 -12.01 1.28 -5.70
C GLY A 317 -12.28 2.09 -6.97
N THR A 318 -11.52 1.83 -8.05
CA THR A 318 -11.74 2.49 -9.34
C THR A 318 -13.10 2.18 -9.94
N ARG A 319 -13.60 0.95 -9.77
CA ARG A 319 -14.93 0.54 -10.26
C ARG A 319 -16.06 1.07 -9.39
N ALA A 320 -15.85 1.21 -8.08
CA ALA A 320 -16.85 1.76 -7.16
C ALA A 320 -17.05 3.27 -7.36
N TYR A 321 -16.04 3.98 -7.88
CA TYR A 321 -16.07 5.42 -8.14
C TYR A 321 -15.65 5.75 -9.58
N PRO A 322 -16.47 5.42 -10.58
CA PRO A 322 -16.08 5.60 -12.00
C PRO A 322 -15.85 7.07 -12.38
N ALA A 323 -16.56 8.00 -11.73
CA ALA A 323 -16.38 9.45 -11.94
C ALA A 323 -15.12 10.01 -11.24
N SER A 324 -14.64 9.34 -10.18
CA SER A 324 -13.47 9.77 -9.38
C SER A 324 -12.65 8.57 -8.95
N PRO A 325 -11.97 7.86 -9.87
CA PRO A 325 -11.26 6.61 -9.55
C PRO A 325 -10.19 6.77 -8.47
N ALA A 326 -9.46 7.89 -8.48
CA ALA A 326 -8.43 8.18 -7.48
C ALA A 326 -9.00 8.33 -6.06
N PHE A 327 -10.19 8.93 -5.94
CA PHE A 327 -10.90 9.01 -4.66
C PHE A 327 -11.28 7.63 -4.14
N GLY A 328 -11.82 6.76 -5.00
CA GLY A 328 -12.19 5.39 -4.64
C GLY A 328 -11.02 4.56 -4.13
N VAL A 329 -9.87 4.66 -4.79
CA VAL A 329 -8.62 4.04 -4.32
C VAL A 329 -8.19 4.64 -2.99
N GLY A 330 -8.21 5.98 -2.87
CA GLY A 330 -7.82 6.69 -1.65
C GLY A 330 -8.64 6.25 -0.44
N VAL A 331 -9.96 6.16 -0.57
CA VAL A 331 -10.85 5.73 0.52
C VAL A 331 -10.62 4.25 0.89
N ALA A 332 -10.39 3.36 -0.08
CA ALA A 332 -10.07 1.97 0.20
C ALA A 332 -8.76 1.83 1.01
N PHE A 333 -7.70 2.56 0.64
CA PHE A 333 -6.43 2.54 1.36
C PHE A 333 -6.51 3.26 2.72
N LEU A 334 -7.35 4.28 2.84
CA LEU A 334 -7.64 4.92 4.13
C LEU A 334 -8.28 3.91 5.10
N MET A 335 -9.29 3.16 4.63
CA MET A 335 -9.94 2.13 5.45
C MET A 335 -9.01 0.98 5.80
N LEU A 336 -8.12 0.57 4.87
CA LEU A 336 -7.07 -0.40 5.15
C LEU A 336 -6.14 0.10 6.27
N ALA A 337 -5.69 1.34 6.21
CA ALA A 337 -4.82 1.91 7.23
C ALA A 337 -5.51 2.09 8.59
N LEU A 338 -6.79 2.48 8.60
CA LEU A 338 -7.59 2.52 9.83
C LEU A 338 -7.77 1.12 10.43
N GLY A 339 -7.95 0.11 9.59
CA GLY A 339 -7.93 -1.30 10.03
C GLY A 339 -6.60 -1.68 10.68
N GLN A 340 -5.46 -1.31 10.07
CA GLN A 340 -4.15 -1.54 10.66
C GLN A 340 -3.97 -0.78 11.98
N ALA A 341 -4.45 0.46 12.07
CA ALA A 341 -4.38 1.27 13.29
C ALA A 341 -5.17 0.63 14.45
N ALA A 342 -6.32 0.01 14.17
CA ALA A 342 -7.09 -0.72 15.17
C ALA A 342 -6.46 -2.10 15.47
N GLY A 343 -5.96 -2.80 14.45
CA GLY A 343 -5.43 -4.16 14.57
C GLY A 343 -4.14 -4.24 15.37
N ALA A 344 -3.21 -3.32 15.17
CA ALA A 344 -1.90 -3.40 15.82
C ALA A 344 -1.98 -3.38 17.36
N PRO A 345 -2.66 -2.44 18.02
CA PRO A 345 -2.77 -2.46 19.48
C PRO A 345 -3.65 -3.62 19.97
N LEU A 346 -4.68 -4.03 19.23
CA LEU A 346 -5.52 -5.17 19.59
C LEU A 346 -4.70 -6.47 19.63
N ILE A 347 -3.88 -6.72 18.61
CA ILE A 347 -3.06 -7.92 18.52
C ILE A 347 -1.98 -7.91 19.59
N GLY A 348 -1.35 -6.75 19.84
CA GLY A 348 -0.38 -6.57 20.92
C GLY A 348 -0.99 -6.84 22.29
N PHE A 349 -2.15 -6.26 22.58
CA PHE A 349 -2.89 -6.50 23.83
C PHE A 349 -3.25 -7.98 24.02
N LEU A 350 -3.74 -8.66 22.99
CA LEU A 350 -4.00 -10.10 23.06
C LEU A 350 -2.71 -10.90 23.32
N GLY A 351 -1.59 -10.44 22.78
CA GLY A 351 -0.28 -11.02 23.04
C GLY A 351 0.14 -10.88 24.51
N ASP A 352 -0.16 -9.77 25.15
CA ASP A 352 0.21 -9.50 26.55
C ASP A 352 -0.69 -10.25 27.54
N VAL A 353 -2.01 -10.34 27.27
CA VAL A 353 -2.96 -10.98 28.21
C VAL A 353 -3.05 -12.50 28.06
N ALA A 354 -2.64 -13.04 26.92
CA ALA A 354 -2.73 -14.48 26.65
C ALA A 354 -1.41 -15.01 26.03
N ASP A 355 -1.27 -14.86 24.72
CA ASP A 355 -0.10 -15.26 23.93
C ASP A 355 -0.22 -14.60 22.56
N LEU A 356 0.89 -14.19 21.97
CA LEU A 356 0.89 -13.53 20.65
C LEU A 356 0.30 -14.42 19.55
N ARG A 357 0.34 -15.75 19.71
CA ARG A 357 -0.36 -16.71 18.83
C ARG A 357 -1.86 -16.45 18.79
N VAL A 358 -2.46 -16.11 19.94
CA VAL A 358 -3.90 -15.78 20.01
C VAL A 358 -4.20 -14.54 19.18
N GLY A 359 -3.35 -13.52 19.24
CA GLY A 359 -3.47 -12.31 18.39
C GLY A 359 -3.40 -12.64 16.90
N PHE A 360 -2.47 -13.51 16.49
CA PHE A 360 -2.35 -13.96 15.09
C PHE A 360 -3.55 -14.82 14.64
N LEU A 361 -4.05 -15.72 15.48
CA LEU A 361 -5.25 -16.51 15.15
C LEU A 361 -6.49 -15.62 15.07
N ALA A 362 -6.63 -14.63 15.95
CA ALA A 362 -7.68 -13.63 15.83
C ALA A 362 -7.58 -12.86 14.51
N ALA A 363 -6.37 -12.45 14.11
CA ALA A 363 -6.12 -11.82 12.83
C ALA A 363 -6.48 -12.73 11.64
N ALA A 364 -6.17 -14.03 11.71
CA ALA A 364 -6.56 -15.00 10.69
C ALA A 364 -8.10 -15.13 10.59
N VAL A 365 -8.80 -15.13 11.73
CA VAL A 365 -10.28 -15.12 11.75
C VAL A 365 -10.82 -13.83 11.11
N MET A 366 -10.25 -12.66 11.42
CA MET A 366 -10.65 -11.39 10.79
C MET A 366 -10.45 -11.42 9.28
N ALA A 367 -9.36 -12.04 8.81
CA ALA A 367 -9.14 -12.26 7.38
C ALA A 367 -10.25 -13.13 6.76
N LEU A 368 -10.65 -14.23 7.41
CA LEU A 368 -11.76 -15.07 6.94
C LEU A 368 -13.09 -14.31 6.94
N LEU A 369 -13.37 -13.49 7.96
CA LEU A 369 -14.54 -12.62 7.99
C LEU A 369 -14.54 -11.61 6.85
N GLY A 370 -13.37 -11.17 6.39
CA GLY A 370 -13.21 -10.31 5.21
C GLY A 370 -13.73 -10.94 3.91
N VAL A 371 -13.88 -12.27 3.85
CA VAL A 371 -14.50 -12.97 2.70
C VAL A 371 -15.99 -12.62 2.58
N LEU A 372 -16.69 -12.37 3.70
CA LEU A 372 -18.11 -12.01 3.71
C LEU A 372 -18.39 -10.68 2.99
N PHE A 373 -17.38 -9.81 2.92
CA PHE A 373 -17.45 -8.54 2.23
C PHE A 373 -16.92 -8.60 0.79
N ALA A 374 -16.80 -9.79 0.21
CA ALA A 374 -16.34 -9.94 -1.17
C ALA A 374 -17.21 -9.10 -2.14
N PRO A 375 -16.61 -8.59 -3.24
CA PRO A 375 -17.33 -7.86 -4.26
C PRO A 375 -18.56 -8.64 -4.74
N PRO A 376 -19.67 -7.97 -5.10
CA PRO A 376 -20.81 -8.65 -5.71
C PRO A 376 -20.39 -9.33 -7.01
N GLU A 377 -21.05 -10.42 -7.36
CA GLU A 377 -20.86 -11.05 -8.67
C GLU A 377 -21.24 -10.04 -9.75
N GLN A 378 -20.30 -9.76 -10.65
CA GLN A 378 -20.63 -9.00 -11.85
C GLN A 378 -21.41 -9.96 -12.74
N THR A 379 -22.73 -9.82 -12.77
CA THR A 379 -23.54 -10.36 -13.86
C THR A 379 -22.99 -9.68 -15.13
N THR A 380 -22.29 -10.44 -15.95
CA THR A 380 -21.82 -9.99 -17.27
C THR A 380 -23.06 -9.89 -18.15
N THR A 381 -23.83 -8.83 -17.99
CA THR A 381 -24.83 -8.46 -18.97
C THR A 381 -24.05 -7.84 -20.13
N TYR A 382 -23.51 -8.70 -21.02
CA TYR A 382 -23.17 -8.32 -22.36
C TYR A 382 -24.47 -7.95 -23.08
N ASN A 383 -25.05 -6.81 -22.77
CA ASN A 383 -25.94 -6.13 -23.69
C ASN A 383 -25.09 -5.59 -24.84
N PHE A 384 -24.77 -6.46 -25.78
CA PHE A 384 -24.51 -6.04 -27.13
C PHE A 384 -25.79 -5.33 -27.58
N GLY A 385 -25.78 -4.02 -27.48
CA GLY A 385 -26.79 -3.12 -28.06
C GLY A 385 -26.79 -3.23 -29.59
N ILE A 386 -27.20 -4.38 -30.12
CA ILE A 386 -27.70 -4.52 -31.46
C ILE A 386 -29.16 -4.06 -31.43
N ARG A 387 -29.39 -2.81 -31.15
CA ARG A 387 -30.63 -2.10 -31.42
C ARG A 387 -30.30 -0.69 -31.87
N SER A 388 -30.13 -0.54 -33.15
CA SER A 388 -30.50 0.67 -33.92
C SER A 388 -29.77 0.80 -35.26
N LEU A 389 -29.65 -0.29 -36.04
CA LEU A 389 -29.34 -0.18 -37.47
C LEU A 389 -30.47 -0.63 -38.38
N SER A 390 -31.71 -0.72 -37.88
CA SER A 390 -32.87 -1.07 -38.71
C SER A 390 -33.96 0.02 -38.80
N ARG A 391 -33.61 1.30 -38.65
CA ARG A 391 -34.52 2.40 -38.92
C ARG A 391 -33.80 3.58 -39.58
N VAL A 392 -33.13 3.32 -40.71
CA VAL A 392 -32.80 4.35 -41.68
C VAL A 392 -33.04 3.75 -43.09
N SER A 393 -34.31 3.60 -43.45
CA SER A 393 -34.70 3.39 -44.84
C SER A 393 -36.18 3.73 -44.99
N SER A 394 -36.51 5.00 -44.93
CA SER A 394 -37.71 5.56 -45.56
C SER A 394 -37.62 7.08 -45.56
N VAL A 395 -36.72 7.61 -46.39
CA VAL A 395 -36.84 9.00 -46.88
C VAL A 395 -37.57 8.90 -48.22
N PRO A 396 -38.78 9.50 -48.37
CA PRO A 396 -39.45 9.55 -49.66
C PRO A 396 -38.69 10.50 -50.60
N PRO A 397 -38.68 10.25 -51.95
CA PRO A 397 -37.97 11.07 -52.90
C PRO A 397 -38.64 12.44 -53.00
N GLN A 398 -37.88 13.53 -52.88
CA GLN A 398 -38.30 14.89 -53.20
C GLN A 398 -38.55 15.00 -54.71
N ARG A 399 -39.76 15.40 -55.05
CA ARG A 399 -40.16 15.82 -56.44
C ARG A 399 -39.40 17.07 -56.80
N GLU A 400 -38.58 16.98 -57.84
CA GLU A 400 -38.11 18.14 -58.58
C GLU A 400 -39.29 18.81 -59.26
N SER A 401 -39.63 20.02 -58.82
CA SER A 401 -40.52 20.93 -59.63
C SER A 401 -39.65 21.71 -60.58
N ARG A 402 -39.69 21.32 -61.85
CA ARG A 402 -39.31 22.19 -62.95
C ARG A 402 -40.31 23.34 -62.97
N ALA A 403 -39.86 24.57 -62.85
CA ALA A 403 -40.55 25.77 -63.34
C ALA A 403 -39.62 26.43 -64.33
N GLY A 404 -40.13 26.48 -65.55
CA GLY A 404 -39.45 26.98 -66.72
C GLY A 404 -39.47 28.51 -66.85
N CYS A 405 -38.71 28.92 -67.79
CA CYS A 405 -38.47 30.23 -68.29
C CYS A 405 -39.72 31.06 -68.52
N ALA A 406 -39.64 32.37 -68.28
CA ALA A 406 -39.82 33.46 -69.15
C ALA A 406 -39.09 34.69 -68.60
#